data_9bb4216a18f976520850c85c1d828d24
#
_entry.id   9bb4216a18f976520850c85c1d828d24
#
_cell.length_a   1.000
_cell.length_b   1.000
_cell.length_c   1.000
_cell.angle_alpha   90.00
_cell.angle_beta   90.00
_cell.angle_gamma   90.00
#
_symmetry.space_group_name_H-M   'P 1'
#
loop_
_entity.id
_entity.type
_entity.pdbx_description
1 polymer ?
#
loop_
_entity_poly.entity_id
_entity_poly.type
_entity_poly.pdbx_seq_one_letter_code
_entity_poly.pdbx_strand_id
1 'polypeptide(L)'
;ALVLLGMVYMDKGDSANAKAMFQQYVSQAENGAKGFNGLALCDIEDGDYDSALSDIESGIHEAGAEDMQSLLFNEIVVYEKKLDFQTALQKAQEYLELYPEDKTVKKELAFLKTRV
;
A
#
# COMPACT_ATOMS: atom_id res chain seq x y z
N ALA A 1 18.43 -5.20 -3.19
CA ALA A 1 18.41 -6.66 -3.00
C ALA A 1 17.40 -7.11 -1.96
N LEU A 2 17.31 -6.44 -0.79
CA LEU A 2 16.34 -6.83 0.25
C LEU A 2 14.90 -6.68 -0.19
N VAL A 3 14.57 -5.59 -0.89
CA VAL A 3 13.21 -5.37 -1.39
C VAL A 3 12.84 -6.45 -2.41
N LEU A 4 13.74 -6.74 -3.35
CA LEU A 4 13.50 -7.77 -4.35
C LEU A 4 13.32 -9.15 -3.69
N LEU A 5 14.17 -9.47 -2.73
CA LEU A 5 14.07 -10.74 -2.01
C LEU A 5 12.76 -10.85 -1.23
N GLY A 6 12.33 -9.76 -0.59
CA GLY A 6 11.03 -9.71 0.07
C GLY A 6 9.88 -9.98 -0.90
N MET A 7 9.93 -9.39 -2.09
CA MET A 7 8.93 -9.62 -3.14
C MET A 7 8.92 -11.07 -3.61
N VAL A 8 10.08 -11.70 -3.73
CA VAL A 8 10.17 -13.11 -4.08
C VAL A 8 9.50 -13.98 -3.03
N TYR A 9 9.73 -13.70 -1.74
CA TYR A 9 9.05 -14.43 -0.68
C TYR A 9 7.53 -14.24 -0.71
N MET A 10 7.06 -13.02 -1.01
CA MET A 10 5.63 -12.76 -1.16
C MET A 10 5.03 -13.58 -2.30
N ASP A 11 5.72 -13.66 -3.43
CA ASP A 11 5.25 -14.44 -4.58
C ASP A 11 5.14 -15.92 -4.24
N LYS A 12 5.96 -16.40 -3.29
CA LYS A 12 5.90 -17.79 -2.80
C LYS A 12 4.86 -17.99 -1.72
N GLY A 13 4.17 -16.93 -1.29
CA GLY A 13 3.23 -17.00 -0.20
C GLY A 13 3.87 -17.06 1.19
N ASP A 14 5.15 -16.69 1.29
CA ASP A 14 5.91 -16.70 2.55
C ASP A 14 5.96 -15.28 3.13
N SER A 15 4.86 -14.87 3.75
CA SER A 15 4.71 -13.55 4.32
C SER A 15 5.70 -13.28 5.45
N ALA A 16 6.01 -14.29 6.28
CA ALA A 16 6.91 -14.13 7.43
C ALA A 16 8.32 -13.77 6.99
N ASN A 17 8.88 -14.48 6.01
CA ASN A 17 10.20 -14.17 5.47
C ASN A 17 10.20 -12.87 4.68
N ALA A 18 9.12 -12.60 3.95
CA ALA A 18 8.98 -11.32 3.25
C ALA A 18 9.04 -10.14 4.21
N LYS A 19 8.29 -10.20 5.30
CA LYS A 19 8.32 -9.16 6.34
C LYS A 19 9.71 -8.96 6.92
N ALA A 20 10.42 -10.05 7.19
CA ALA A 20 11.78 -9.98 7.73
C ALA A 20 12.71 -9.20 6.80
N MET A 21 12.60 -9.42 5.48
CA MET A 21 13.41 -8.72 4.50
C MET A 21 13.06 -7.24 4.41
N PHE A 22 11.77 -6.91 4.40
CA PHE A 22 11.33 -5.51 4.36
C PHE A 22 11.69 -4.77 5.65
N GLN A 23 11.58 -5.41 6.81
CA GLN A 23 11.97 -4.81 8.08
C GLN A 23 13.47 -4.51 8.13
N GLN A 24 14.27 -5.42 7.62
CA GLN A 24 15.71 -5.21 7.52
C GLN A 24 16.03 -4.04 6.59
N TYR A 25 15.35 -3.96 5.45
CA TYR A 25 15.52 -2.84 4.53
C TYR A 25 15.18 -1.50 5.19
N VAL A 26 14.04 -1.43 5.88
CA VAL A 26 13.61 -0.20 6.56
C VAL A 26 14.62 0.24 7.61
N SER A 27 15.24 -0.71 8.33
CA SER A 27 16.21 -0.38 9.37
C SER A 27 17.55 0.14 8.82
N GLN A 28 17.85 -0.16 7.57
CA GLN A 28 19.16 0.18 6.96
C GLN A 28 19.10 1.32 5.95
N ALA A 29 17.96 1.50 5.29
CA ALA A 29 17.84 2.48 4.20
C ALA A 29 17.62 3.88 4.72
N GLU A 30 18.19 4.88 4.03
CA GLU A 30 17.91 6.29 4.31
C GLU A 30 16.46 6.63 3.99
N ASN A 31 15.94 6.02 2.91
CA ASN A 31 14.54 6.15 2.51
C ASN A 31 13.89 4.77 2.56
N GLY A 32 13.03 4.57 3.53
CA GLY A 32 12.36 3.29 3.79
C GLY A 32 11.06 3.08 3.02
N ALA A 33 10.65 4.01 2.15
CA ALA A 33 9.33 3.96 1.51
C ALA A 33 9.02 2.62 0.84
N LYS A 34 9.96 2.06 0.08
CA LYS A 34 9.75 0.77 -0.59
C LYS A 34 9.56 -0.37 0.41
N GLY A 35 10.31 -0.35 1.51
CA GLY A 35 10.19 -1.35 2.57
C GLY A 35 8.87 -1.23 3.31
N PHE A 36 8.45 -0.03 3.63
CA PHE A 36 7.15 0.19 4.27
C PHE A 36 6.01 -0.24 3.36
N ASN A 37 6.10 0.03 2.05
CA ASN A 37 5.11 -0.46 1.10
C ASN A 37 5.06 -1.99 1.08
N GLY A 38 6.22 -2.63 1.10
CA GLY A 38 6.30 -4.10 1.18
C GLY A 38 5.68 -4.65 2.46
N LEU A 39 5.96 -4.02 3.60
CA LEU A 39 5.35 -4.41 4.89
C LEU A 39 3.84 -4.28 4.82
N ALA A 40 3.33 -3.20 4.24
CA ALA A 40 1.90 -2.99 4.08
C ALA A 40 1.27 -4.09 3.23
N LEU A 41 1.91 -4.48 2.13
CA LEU A 41 1.41 -5.59 1.29
C LEU A 41 1.36 -6.90 2.06
N CYS A 42 2.37 -7.18 2.88
CA CYS A 42 2.37 -8.38 3.73
C CYS A 42 1.23 -8.33 4.74
N ASP A 43 0.98 -7.19 5.36
CA ASP A 43 -0.09 -7.03 6.33
C ASP A 43 -1.46 -7.18 5.67
N ILE A 44 -1.63 -6.69 4.44
CA ILE A 44 -2.87 -6.88 3.68
C ILE A 44 -3.11 -8.38 3.44
N GLU A 45 -2.08 -9.11 3.02
CA GLU A 45 -2.18 -10.57 2.83
C GLU A 45 -2.56 -11.29 4.12
N ASP A 46 -2.03 -10.83 5.26
CA ASP A 46 -2.30 -11.43 6.56
C ASP A 46 -3.64 -10.98 7.16
N GLY A 47 -4.34 -10.03 6.53
CA GLY A 47 -5.58 -9.49 7.04
C GLY A 47 -5.40 -8.49 8.18
N ASP A 48 -4.17 -8.03 8.42
CA ASP A 48 -3.87 -7.05 9.47
C ASP A 48 -3.90 -5.65 8.87
N TYR A 49 -5.12 -5.15 8.67
CA TYR A 49 -5.32 -3.90 7.94
C TYR A 49 -4.88 -2.66 8.72
N ASP A 50 -4.99 -2.68 10.04
CA ASP A 50 -4.54 -1.54 10.86
C ASP A 50 -3.03 -1.39 10.80
N SER A 51 -2.28 -2.50 10.86
CA SER A 51 -0.83 -2.45 10.67
C SER A 51 -0.46 -2.02 9.26
N ALA A 52 -1.23 -2.46 8.25
CA ALA A 52 -1.01 -2.03 6.87
C ALA A 52 -1.14 -0.51 6.75
N LEU A 53 -2.16 0.09 7.34
CA LEU A 53 -2.34 1.54 7.31
C LEU A 53 -1.20 2.28 8.02
N SER A 54 -0.72 1.74 9.14
CA SER A 54 0.41 2.31 9.86
C SER A 54 1.68 2.31 9.01
N ASP A 55 1.94 1.20 8.33
CA ASP A 55 3.11 1.08 7.44
C ASP A 55 2.99 2.01 6.24
N ILE A 56 1.79 2.14 5.67
CA ILE A 56 1.54 3.07 4.56
C ILE A 56 1.81 4.50 4.99
N GLU A 57 1.34 4.89 6.17
CA GLU A 57 1.58 6.23 6.69
C GLU A 57 3.08 6.51 6.86
N SER A 58 3.82 5.57 7.43
CA SER A 58 5.27 5.68 7.57
C SER A 58 5.96 5.80 6.21
N GLY A 59 5.50 5.01 5.24
CA GLY A 59 6.04 5.06 3.88
C GLY A 59 5.77 6.40 3.20
N ILE A 60 4.59 6.95 3.37
CA ILE A 60 4.22 8.25 2.78
C ILE A 60 5.13 9.36 3.31
N HIS A 61 5.48 9.33 4.59
CA HIS A 61 6.38 10.32 5.17
C HIS A 61 7.76 10.32 4.51
N GLU A 62 8.22 9.19 4.01
CA GLU A 62 9.54 9.07 3.40
C GLU A 62 9.51 9.03 1.88
N ALA A 63 8.33 8.86 1.28
CA ALA A 63 8.20 8.62 -0.16
C ALA A 63 8.53 9.85 -0.99
N GLY A 64 9.33 9.64 -2.04
CA GLY A 64 9.42 10.57 -3.14
C GLY A 64 8.27 10.33 -4.12
N ALA A 65 8.27 11.08 -5.23
CA ALA A 65 7.20 10.99 -6.22
C ALA A 65 7.00 9.58 -6.76
N GLU A 66 8.10 8.82 -6.89
CA GLU A 66 8.09 7.47 -7.46
C GLU A 66 7.30 6.48 -6.61
N ASP A 67 7.49 6.53 -5.29
CA ASP A 67 6.86 5.56 -4.39
C ASP A 67 5.49 6.01 -3.89
N MET A 68 5.20 7.30 -3.95
CA MET A 68 3.96 7.87 -3.42
C MET A 68 2.72 7.26 -4.07
N GLN A 69 2.74 7.09 -5.38
CA GLN A 69 1.58 6.56 -6.10
C GLN A 69 1.20 5.16 -5.62
N SER A 70 2.18 4.28 -5.46
CA SER A 70 1.94 2.92 -4.99
C SER A 70 1.37 2.90 -3.58
N LEU A 71 1.89 3.73 -2.69
CA LEU A 71 1.43 3.82 -1.31
C LEU A 71 0.00 4.33 -1.23
N LEU A 72 -0.32 5.38 -1.98
CA LEU A 72 -1.67 5.94 -2.00
C LEU A 72 -2.68 4.97 -2.62
N PHE A 73 -2.27 4.21 -3.63
CA PHE A 73 -3.10 3.15 -4.22
C PHE A 73 -3.39 2.06 -3.17
N ASN A 74 -2.37 1.61 -2.47
CA ASN A 74 -2.54 0.57 -1.44
C ASN A 74 -3.42 1.04 -0.29
N GLU A 75 -3.40 2.32 0.03
CA GLU A 75 -4.29 2.89 1.05
C GLU A 75 -5.76 2.68 0.67
N ILE A 76 -6.11 2.94 -0.59
CA ILE A 76 -7.46 2.69 -1.09
C ILE A 76 -7.83 1.21 -0.91
N VAL A 77 -6.92 0.31 -1.32
CA VAL A 77 -7.12 -1.13 -1.22
C VAL A 77 -7.41 -1.56 0.22
N VAL A 78 -6.66 -1.03 1.18
CA VAL A 78 -6.85 -1.40 2.60
C VAL A 78 -8.25 -1.00 3.08
N TYR A 79 -8.70 0.21 2.77
CA TYR A 79 -10.03 0.64 3.19
C TYR A 79 -11.14 -0.18 2.52
N GLU A 80 -10.95 -0.57 1.26
CA GLU A 80 -11.89 -1.49 0.60
C GLU A 80 -11.94 -2.84 1.31
N LYS A 81 -10.78 -3.39 1.67
CA LYS A 81 -10.70 -4.66 2.41
C LYS A 81 -11.34 -4.57 3.80
N LYS A 82 -11.26 -3.41 4.42
CA LYS A 82 -11.93 -3.16 5.70
C LYS A 82 -13.44 -2.96 5.53
N LEU A 83 -13.93 -2.92 4.30
CA LEU A 83 -15.34 -2.61 3.97
C LEU A 83 -15.72 -1.19 4.37
N ASP A 84 -14.75 -0.31 4.53
CA ASP A 84 -14.96 1.12 4.76
C ASP A 84 -15.00 1.84 3.41
N PHE A 85 -16.09 1.63 2.69
CA PHE A 85 -16.22 2.14 1.33
C PHE A 85 -16.29 3.66 1.27
N GLN A 86 -16.77 4.30 2.31
CA GLN A 86 -16.85 5.76 2.34
C GLN A 86 -15.45 6.38 2.39
N THR A 87 -14.58 5.87 3.27
CA THR A 87 -13.20 6.34 3.34
C THR A 87 -12.43 5.96 2.09
N ALA A 88 -12.64 4.75 1.56
CA ALA A 88 -12.02 4.33 0.30
C ALA A 88 -12.40 5.27 -0.85
N LEU A 89 -13.66 5.68 -0.92
CA LEU A 89 -14.14 6.63 -1.92
C LEU A 89 -13.41 7.97 -1.80
N GLN A 90 -13.30 8.49 -0.58
CA GLN A 90 -12.59 9.75 -0.34
C GLN A 90 -11.12 9.65 -0.77
N LYS A 91 -10.45 8.56 -0.41
CA LYS A 91 -9.04 8.34 -0.79
C LYS A 91 -8.88 8.20 -2.30
N ALA A 92 -9.82 7.54 -2.97
CA ALA A 92 -9.79 7.41 -4.43
C ALA A 92 -9.98 8.78 -5.10
N GLN A 93 -10.84 9.64 -4.55
CA GLN A 93 -11.02 11.00 -5.07
C GLN A 93 -9.73 11.82 -4.92
N GLU A 94 -9.10 11.76 -3.74
CA GLU A 94 -7.83 12.45 -3.49
C GLU A 94 -6.72 11.92 -4.40
N TYR A 95 -6.66 10.60 -4.60
CA TYR A 95 -5.70 9.97 -5.51
C TYR A 95 -5.84 10.51 -6.93
N LEU A 96 -7.07 10.60 -7.44
CA LEU A 96 -7.30 11.07 -8.80
C LEU A 96 -7.03 12.56 -9.00
N GLU A 97 -7.01 13.35 -7.93
CA GLU A 97 -6.55 14.73 -8.02
C GLU A 97 -5.07 14.79 -8.38
N LEU A 98 -4.28 13.83 -7.89
CA LEU A 98 -2.84 13.74 -8.16
C LEU A 98 -2.54 12.96 -9.44
N TYR A 99 -3.33 11.94 -9.74
CA TYR A 99 -3.10 11.04 -10.87
C TYR A 99 -4.37 10.91 -11.71
N PRO A 100 -4.79 11.98 -12.42
CA PRO A 100 -6.09 12.00 -13.10
C PRO A 100 -6.20 11.05 -14.28
N GLU A 101 -5.08 10.51 -14.77
CA GLU A 101 -5.07 9.60 -15.91
C GLU A 101 -5.17 8.12 -15.53
N ASP A 102 -5.19 7.80 -14.24
CA ASP A 102 -5.22 6.41 -13.77
C ASP A 102 -6.60 5.79 -13.99
N LYS A 103 -6.71 5.01 -15.08
CA LYS A 103 -7.96 4.37 -15.47
C LYS A 103 -8.44 3.33 -14.47
N THR A 104 -7.52 2.63 -13.81
CA THR A 104 -7.85 1.63 -12.80
C THR A 104 -8.57 2.26 -11.63
N VAL A 105 -8.04 3.37 -11.12
CA VAL A 105 -8.66 4.05 -9.98
C VAL A 105 -9.95 4.76 -10.38
N LYS A 106 -10.07 5.24 -11.63
CA LYS A 106 -11.34 5.77 -12.14
C LYS A 106 -12.45 4.73 -12.08
N LYS A 107 -12.14 3.48 -12.45
CA LYS A 107 -13.09 2.37 -12.36
C LYS A 107 -13.43 2.05 -10.90
N GLU A 108 -12.42 2.05 -10.03
CA GLU A 108 -12.65 1.83 -8.60
C GLU A 108 -13.53 2.91 -8.00
N LEU A 109 -13.31 4.17 -8.38
CA LEU A 109 -14.14 5.27 -7.91
C LEU A 109 -15.61 5.06 -8.30
N ALA A 110 -15.87 4.67 -9.55
CA ALA A 110 -17.21 4.40 -10.02
C ALA A 110 -17.87 3.26 -9.23
N PHE A 111 -17.12 2.18 -8.96
CA PHE A 111 -17.58 1.07 -8.13
C PHE A 111 -17.90 1.54 -6.70
N LEU A 112 -17.00 2.29 -6.09
CA LEU A 112 -17.16 2.75 -4.71
C LEU A 112 -18.38 3.65 -4.55
N LYS A 113 -18.70 4.46 -5.55
CA LYS A 113 -19.90 5.30 -5.55
C LYS A 113 -21.18 4.48 -5.43
N THR A 114 -21.17 3.22 -5.87
CA THR A 114 -22.34 2.35 -5.76
C THR A 114 -22.50 1.75 -4.36
N ARG A 115 -21.48 1.88 -3.51
CA ARG A 115 -21.45 1.27 -2.16
C ARG A 115 -21.72 2.25 -1.02
N VAL A 116 -21.79 3.53 -1.34
CA VAL A 116 -22.04 4.57 -0.32
C VAL A 116 -23.32 5.31 -0.55
#